data_b9f15b3258a3c9fba87abc0220b7a47c
#
_entry.id   b9f15b3258a3c9fba87abc0220b7a47c
#
_cell.length_a   1.000
_cell.length_b   1.000
_cell.length_c   1.000
_cell.angle_alpha   90.00
_cell.angle_beta   90.00
_cell.angle_gamma   90.00
#
_symmetry.space_group_name_H-M   'P 1'
#
loop_
_entity.id
_entity.type
_entity.pdbx_description
1 polymer ?
#
loop_
_entity_poly.entity_id
_entity_poly.type
_entity_poly.pdbx_seq_one_letter_code
_entity_poly.pdbx_strand_id
1 'polypeptide(L)'
;MYKRQLGNRIVLSNSVQVAGHVKIEDKAIIGGCLGIHQFVHIGYLAMIGGMTRVDRDVPPFCLAEGHPGRLRGLNRIGIKRSGLMENKDFDLKLLQSTWNILFKSNDAISNSLEKVIKGKLDSSSSRLCSFLKESISKERRGPMPLVNI
;
A
#
# COMPACT_ATOMS: atom_id res chain seq x y z
N MET A 1 4.24 17.34 -19.66
CA MET A 1 2.85 17.06 -19.25
C MET A 1 2.86 16.17 -18.00
N TYR A 2 2.39 16.67 -16.87
CA TYR A 2 2.40 15.94 -15.61
C TYR A 2 1.15 15.04 -15.54
N LYS A 3 1.29 13.76 -15.90
CA LYS A 3 0.19 12.80 -15.81
C LYS A 3 0.07 12.29 -14.38
N ARG A 4 -1.13 12.37 -13.80
CA ARG A 4 -1.53 11.70 -12.56
C ARG A 4 -2.57 10.66 -12.93
N GLN A 5 -2.53 9.52 -12.29
CA GLN A 5 -3.49 8.44 -12.52
C GLN A 5 -4.28 8.22 -11.23
N LEU A 6 -5.57 8.51 -11.29
CA LEU A 6 -6.48 8.37 -10.16
C LEU A 6 -7.50 7.28 -10.50
N GLY A 7 -7.60 6.28 -9.64
CA GLY A 7 -8.61 5.23 -9.72
C GLY A 7 -10.00 5.71 -9.28
N ASN A 8 -10.88 4.78 -8.99
CA ASN A 8 -12.27 5.02 -8.63
C ASN A 8 -12.46 5.05 -7.10
N ARG A 9 -13.47 5.81 -6.63
CA ARG A 9 -13.85 5.89 -5.21
C ARG A 9 -12.68 6.25 -4.28
N ILE A 10 -11.76 7.09 -4.74
CA ILE A 10 -10.67 7.64 -3.95
C ILE A 10 -11.23 8.77 -3.09
N VAL A 11 -10.78 8.84 -1.85
CA VAL A 11 -11.05 9.97 -0.96
C VAL A 11 -9.75 10.77 -0.77
N LEU A 12 -9.78 12.02 -1.17
CA LEU A 12 -8.72 12.99 -0.88
C LEU A 12 -9.28 14.03 0.08
N SER A 13 -8.70 14.10 1.27
CA SER A 13 -9.10 15.11 2.26
C SER A 13 -8.51 16.49 1.91
N ASN A 14 -8.84 17.50 2.71
CA ASN A 14 -8.41 18.88 2.46
C ASN A 14 -6.89 19.02 2.42
N SER A 15 -6.38 19.90 1.54
CA SER A 15 -4.97 20.28 1.45
C SER A 15 -4.02 19.11 1.11
N VAL A 16 -4.48 18.15 0.32
CA VAL A 16 -3.62 17.10 -0.22
C VAL A 16 -2.91 17.62 -1.48
N GLN A 17 -1.59 17.62 -1.47
CA GLN A 17 -0.75 17.99 -2.59
C GLN A 17 -0.26 16.72 -3.31
N VAL A 18 -0.66 16.54 -4.58
CA VAL A 18 -0.27 15.39 -5.39
C VAL A 18 0.71 15.84 -6.47
N ALA A 19 1.95 15.36 -6.42
CA ALA A 19 2.96 15.67 -7.41
C ALA A 19 2.73 14.93 -8.75
N GLY A 20 3.56 15.21 -9.75
CA GLY A 20 3.44 14.60 -11.08
C GLY A 20 3.70 13.09 -11.09
N HIS A 21 3.08 12.37 -12.01
CA HIS A 21 3.26 10.92 -12.23
C HIS A 21 2.89 10.04 -11.02
N VAL A 22 2.14 10.56 -10.07
CA VAL A 22 1.58 9.78 -8.96
C VAL A 22 0.45 8.90 -9.50
N LYS A 23 0.42 7.64 -9.06
CA LYS A 23 -0.67 6.69 -9.31
C LYS A 23 -1.36 6.37 -7.99
N ILE A 24 -2.69 6.53 -7.95
CA ILE A 24 -3.52 6.15 -6.80
C ILE A 24 -4.56 5.16 -7.28
N GLU A 25 -4.54 3.96 -6.71
CA GLU A 25 -5.51 2.92 -7.06
C GLU A 25 -6.87 3.12 -6.38
N ASP A 26 -7.86 2.32 -6.81
CA ASP A 26 -9.23 2.39 -6.35
C ASP A 26 -9.36 2.31 -4.81
N LYS A 27 -10.34 3.01 -4.27
CA LYS A 27 -10.73 2.98 -2.85
C LYS A 27 -9.63 3.40 -1.87
N ALA A 28 -8.54 4.01 -2.33
CA ALA A 28 -7.54 4.60 -1.44
C ALA A 28 -8.12 5.82 -0.72
N ILE A 29 -7.74 5.98 0.55
CA ILE A 29 -8.14 7.11 1.39
C ILE A 29 -6.90 7.88 1.82
N ILE A 30 -6.84 9.16 1.47
CA ILE A 30 -5.72 10.04 1.72
C ILE A 30 -6.15 11.11 2.72
N GLY A 31 -5.56 11.08 3.90
CA GLY A 31 -5.78 12.06 4.97
C GLY A 31 -5.34 13.47 4.57
N GLY A 32 -5.78 14.44 5.32
CA GLY A 32 -5.54 15.86 5.00
C GLY A 32 -4.13 16.36 5.29
N CYS A 33 -3.81 17.54 4.73
CA CYS A 33 -2.60 18.29 4.99
C CYS A 33 -1.32 17.49 4.73
N LEU A 34 -1.23 16.80 3.60
CA LEU A 34 -0.06 15.99 3.24
C LEU A 34 0.37 16.20 1.79
N GLY A 35 1.65 15.86 1.53
CA GLY A 35 2.23 15.86 0.19
C GLY A 35 2.62 14.45 -0.25
N ILE A 36 2.28 14.14 -1.50
CA ILE A 36 2.67 12.89 -2.16
C ILE A 36 3.74 13.21 -3.20
N HIS A 37 4.93 12.63 -3.00
CA HIS A 37 6.08 12.85 -3.88
C HIS A 37 5.82 12.28 -5.28
N GLN A 38 6.48 12.87 -6.28
CA GLN A 38 6.38 12.41 -7.66
C GLN A 38 6.75 10.92 -7.81
N PHE A 39 6.08 10.25 -8.74
CA PHE A 39 6.23 8.83 -9.07
C PHE A 39 5.80 7.84 -7.99
N VAL A 40 5.25 8.31 -6.88
CA VAL A 40 4.70 7.42 -5.85
C VAL A 40 3.48 6.68 -6.38
N HIS A 41 3.39 5.39 -6.05
CA HIS A 41 2.24 4.54 -6.30
C HIS A 41 1.55 4.21 -4.96
N ILE A 42 0.27 4.52 -4.86
CA ILE A 42 -0.57 4.21 -3.72
C ILE A 42 -1.54 3.11 -4.12
N GLY A 43 -1.45 1.97 -3.44
CA GLY A 43 -2.18 0.76 -3.77
C GLY A 43 -3.65 0.78 -3.37
N TYR A 44 -4.38 -0.19 -3.87
CA TYR A 44 -5.80 -0.42 -3.63
C TYR A 44 -6.14 -0.49 -2.13
N LEU A 45 -7.20 0.21 -1.69
CA LEU A 45 -7.63 0.25 -0.28
C LEU A 45 -6.55 0.72 0.72
N ALA A 46 -5.46 1.33 0.26
CA ALA A 46 -4.50 1.95 1.17
C ALA A 46 -5.16 3.10 1.94
N MET A 47 -4.77 3.27 3.20
CA MET A 47 -5.15 4.40 4.05
C MET A 47 -3.90 5.16 4.45
N ILE A 48 -3.88 6.46 4.21
CA ILE A 48 -2.79 7.34 4.61
C ILE A 48 -3.34 8.34 5.63
N GLY A 49 -2.77 8.32 6.83
CA GLY A 49 -3.13 9.26 7.89
C GLY A 49 -2.79 10.71 7.51
N GLY A 50 -3.49 11.66 8.10
CA GLY A 50 -3.22 13.09 7.86
C GLY A 50 -1.79 13.48 8.24
N MET A 51 -1.26 14.55 7.63
CA MET A 51 0.07 15.09 7.86
C MET A 51 1.24 14.12 7.60
N THR A 52 0.97 13.03 6.88
CA THR A 52 1.99 12.02 6.53
C THR A 52 2.89 12.52 5.40
N ARG A 53 4.21 12.34 5.54
CA ARG A 53 5.13 12.52 4.42
C ARG A 53 5.15 11.26 3.56
N VAL A 54 4.65 11.36 2.32
CA VAL A 54 4.55 10.23 1.38
C VAL A 54 5.60 10.38 0.29
N ASP A 55 6.76 9.79 0.48
CA ASP A 55 7.90 9.81 -0.44
C ASP A 55 8.27 8.44 -1.04
N ARG A 56 7.54 7.39 -0.65
CA ARG A 56 7.66 6.01 -1.13
C ARG A 56 6.30 5.40 -1.42
N ASP A 57 6.31 4.30 -2.16
CA ASP A 57 5.08 3.59 -2.50
C ASP A 57 4.36 3.06 -1.25
N VAL A 58 3.05 3.17 -1.24
CA VAL A 58 2.19 2.63 -0.17
C VAL A 58 1.48 1.39 -0.69
N PRO A 59 1.82 0.19 -0.18
CA PRO A 59 1.24 -1.05 -0.70
C PRO A 59 -0.27 -1.13 -0.50
N PRO A 60 -0.98 -1.93 -1.33
CA PRO A 60 -2.41 -2.13 -1.18
C PRO A 60 -2.77 -2.71 0.19
N PHE A 61 -3.95 -2.37 0.67
CA PHE A 61 -4.50 -2.79 1.97
C PHE A 61 -3.75 -2.27 3.20
N CYS A 62 -2.75 -1.42 3.05
CA CYS A 62 -1.91 -0.95 4.14
C CYS A 62 -2.39 0.37 4.75
N LEU A 63 -2.13 0.54 6.04
CA LEU A 63 -2.20 1.80 6.75
C LEU A 63 -0.80 2.41 6.84
N ALA A 64 -0.66 3.65 6.40
CA ALA A 64 0.57 4.43 6.49
C ALA A 64 0.32 5.75 7.22
N GLU A 65 1.25 6.16 8.08
CA GLU A 65 1.18 7.44 8.76
C GLU A 65 2.54 7.92 9.27
N GLY A 66 2.63 9.20 9.55
CA GLY A 66 3.76 9.82 10.23
C GLY A 66 4.68 10.66 9.34
N HIS A 67 5.66 11.29 9.99
CA HIS A 67 6.68 12.10 9.33
C HIS A 67 8.06 11.79 9.92
N PRO A 68 8.86 10.96 9.26
CA PRO A 68 8.67 10.32 7.95
C PRO A 68 7.55 9.28 7.94
N GLY A 69 6.91 9.09 6.77
CA GLY A 69 5.85 8.09 6.60
C GLY A 69 6.33 6.66 6.87
N ARG A 70 5.52 5.88 7.56
CA ARG A 70 5.79 4.48 7.89
C ARG A 70 4.51 3.64 7.78
N LEU A 71 4.67 2.38 7.34
CA LEU A 71 3.59 1.41 7.40
C LEU A 71 3.33 1.02 8.85
N ARG A 72 2.06 0.97 9.23
CA ARG A 72 1.59 0.57 10.58
C ARG A 72 1.01 -0.83 10.59
N GLY A 73 0.52 -1.31 9.47
CA GLY A 73 -0.11 -2.61 9.33
C GLY A 73 -1.14 -2.63 8.20
N LEU A 74 -2.05 -3.59 8.24
CA LEU A 74 -3.17 -3.65 7.33
C LEU A 74 -4.27 -2.64 7.74
N ASN A 75 -4.89 -2.02 6.74
CA ASN A 75 -6.07 -1.17 6.87
C ASN A 75 -7.32 -2.03 7.17
N ARG A 76 -7.39 -2.63 8.36
CA ARG A 76 -8.46 -3.55 8.76
C ARG A 76 -9.84 -2.91 8.70
N ILE A 77 -9.95 -1.64 9.07
CA ILE A 77 -11.21 -0.90 9.03
C ILE A 77 -11.67 -0.71 7.59
N GLY A 78 -10.76 -0.29 6.69
CA GLY A 78 -11.07 -0.14 5.27
C GLY A 78 -11.45 -1.47 4.62
N ILE A 79 -10.73 -2.54 4.91
CA ILE A 79 -11.04 -3.90 4.42
C ILE A 79 -12.45 -4.31 4.86
N LYS A 80 -12.81 -4.14 6.14
CA LYS A 80 -14.15 -4.47 6.65
C LYS A 80 -15.24 -3.63 5.97
N ARG A 81 -15.03 -2.33 5.82
CA ARG A 81 -16.02 -1.42 5.21
C ARG A 81 -16.15 -1.57 3.70
N SER A 82 -15.18 -2.15 3.04
CA SER A 82 -15.14 -2.29 1.57
C SER A 82 -16.05 -3.38 1.03
N GLY A 83 -16.58 -4.27 1.89
CA GLY A 83 -17.32 -5.46 1.51
C GLY A 83 -16.43 -6.65 1.08
N LEU A 84 -15.09 -6.51 1.14
CA LEU A 84 -14.18 -7.61 0.76
C LEU A 84 -14.35 -8.87 1.60
N MET A 85 -14.75 -8.72 2.86
CA MET A 85 -14.99 -9.85 3.78
C MET A 85 -16.13 -10.78 3.31
N GLU A 86 -17.02 -10.29 2.44
CA GLU A 86 -18.13 -11.03 1.86
C GLU A 86 -17.73 -11.80 0.60
N ASN A 87 -16.56 -11.50 0.06
CA ASN A 87 -16.05 -12.20 -1.12
C ASN A 87 -15.44 -13.54 -0.72
N LYS A 88 -15.92 -14.62 -1.33
CA LYS A 88 -15.46 -16.01 -1.08
C LYS A 88 -13.97 -16.22 -1.39
N ASP A 89 -13.42 -15.42 -2.30
CA ASP A 89 -12.00 -15.50 -2.70
C ASP A 89 -11.08 -14.67 -1.79
N PHE A 90 -11.61 -13.99 -0.79
CA PHE A 90 -10.85 -13.17 0.15
C PHE A 90 -10.59 -13.90 1.46
N ASP A 91 -9.33 -14.02 1.84
CA ASP A 91 -8.91 -14.59 3.12
C ASP A 91 -8.04 -13.57 3.90
N LEU A 92 -8.65 -12.96 4.92
CA LEU A 92 -7.94 -11.99 5.78
C LEU A 92 -6.77 -12.62 6.54
N LYS A 93 -6.87 -13.89 6.96
CA LYS A 93 -5.78 -14.58 7.67
C LYS A 93 -4.59 -14.80 6.74
N LEU A 94 -4.87 -15.20 5.50
CA LEU A 94 -3.84 -15.39 4.48
C LEU A 94 -3.17 -14.06 4.11
N LEU A 95 -3.95 -12.99 3.91
CA LEU A 95 -3.41 -11.66 3.66
C LEU A 95 -2.55 -11.17 4.82
N GLN A 96 -2.96 -11.37 6.07
CA GLN A 96 -2.19 -10.99 7.26
C GLN A 96 -0.90 -11.81 7.37
N SER A 97 -0.95 -13.12 7.10
CA SER A 97 0.23 -14.00 7.09
C SER A 97 1.22 -13.56 6.02
N THR A 98 0.74 -13.33 4.81
CA THR A 98 1.53 -12.82 3.69
C THR A 98 2.20 -11.48 4.05
N TRP A 99 1.42 -10.54 4.59
CA TRP A 99 1.94 -9.25 5.02
C TRP A 99 3.03 -9.39 6.10
N ASN A 100 2.85 -10.28 7.08
CA ASN A 100 3.84 -10.53 8.14
C ASN A 100 5.16 -11.07 7.55
N ILE A 101 5.10 -12.01 6.61
CA ILE A 101 6.29 -12.54 5.95
C ILE A 101 7.02 -11.44 5.17
N LEU A 102 6.29 -10.58 4.47
CA LEU A 102 6.87 -9.53 3.63
C LEU A 102 7.50 -8.39 4.43
N PHE A 103 6.92 -8.00 5.57
CA PHE A 103 7.32 -6.78 6.28
C PHE A 103 7.90 -7.00 7.68
N LYS A 104 7.65 -8.15 8.31
CA LYS A 104 8.15 -8.44 9.67
C LYS A 104 9.28 -9.47 9.71
N SER A 105 9.62 -10.09 8.58
CA SER A 105 10.79 -10.95 8.51
C SER A 105 12.08 -10.11 8.54
N ASN A 106 13.16 -10.69 8.98
CA ASN A 106 14.49 -10.07 8.91
C ASN A 106 15.11 -10.14 7.50
N ASP A 107 14.41 -10.76 6.56
CA ASP A 107 14.86 -10.91 5.17
C ASP A 107 14.58 -9.63 4.36
N ALA A 108 15.37 -9.43 3.31
CA ALA A 108 15.03 -8.43 2.29
C ALA A 108 13.66 -8.76 1.66
N ILE A 109 12.88 -7.73 1.33
CA ILE A 109 11.53 -7.90 0.73
C ILE A 109 11.59 -8.76 -0.54
N SER A 110 12.65 -8.67 -1.36
CA SER A 110 12.84 -9.51 -2.54
C SER A 110 12.85 -11.00 -2.20
N ASN A 111 13.61 -11.39 -1.17
CA ASN A 111 13.70 -12.78 -0.73
C ASN A 111 12.38 -13.28 -0.13
N SER A 112 11.72 -12.42 0.64
CA SER A 112 10.40 -12.71 1.21
C SER A 112 9.34 -12.89 0.12
N LEU A 113 9.37 -12.08 -0.93
CA LEU A 113 8.49 -12.22 -2.09
C LEU A 113 8.66 -13.57 -2.80
N GLU A 114 9.91 -13.98 -3.05
CA GLU A 114 10.18 -15.29 -3.67
C GLU A 114 9.61 -16.46 -2.85
N LYS A 115 9.70 -16.38 -1.53
CA LYS A 115 9.14 -17.39 -0.62
C LYS A 115 7.61 -17.42 -0.69
N VAL A 116 6.98 -16.24 -0.62
CA VAL A 116 5.52 -16.11 -0.61
C VAL A 116 4.89 -16.55 -1.93
N ILE A 117 5.47 -16.19 -3.07
CA ILE A 117 4.95 -16.52 -4.40
C ILE A 117 4.94 -18.04 -4.66
N LYS A 118 5.81 -18.80 -4.03
CA LYS A 118 5.82 -20.27 -4.13
C LYS A 118 4.67 -20.95 -3.37
N GLY A 119 3.99 -20.22 -2.48
CA GLY A 119 2.89 -20.71 -1.67
C GLY A 119 1.51 -20.47 -2.31
N LYS A 120 0.47 -20.83 -1.56
CA LYS A 120 -0.91 -20.54 -1.94
C LYS A 120 -1.21 -19.06 -1.68
N LEU A 121 -1.74 -18.37 -2.68
CA LEU A 121 -2.17 -16.97 -2.60
C LEU A 121 -3.64 -16.85 -2.99
N ASP A 122 -4.39 -16.01 -2.29
CA ASP A 122 -5.67 -15.48 -2.74
C ASP A 122 -5.46 -14.26 -3.65
N SER A 123 -6.54 -13.71 -4.19
CA SER A 123 -6.47 -12.54 -5.08
C SER A 123 -5.86 -11.31 -4.42
N SER A 124 -6.12 -11.10 -3.13
CA SER A 124 -5.62 -9.95 -2.37
C SER A 124 -4.14 -10.09 -2.04
N SER A 125 -3.70 -11.25 -1.58
CA SER A 125 -2.29 -11.55 -1.35
C SER A 125 -1.48 -11.49 -2.64
N SER A 126 -2.03 -11.99 -3.74
CA SER A 126 -1.44 -11.90 -5.07
C SER A 126 -1.28 -10.45 -5.53
N ARG A 127 -2.30 -9.60 -5.30
CA ARG A 127 -2.24 -8.16 -5.59
C ARG A 127 -1.14 -7.46 -4.80
N LEU A 128 -1.02 -7.77 -3.50
CA LEU A 128 0.05 -7.24 -2.65
C LEU A 128 1.44 -7.62 -3.18
N CYS A 129 1.64 -8.89 -3.53
CA CYS A 129 2.91 -9.37 -4.09
C CYS A 129 3.25 -8.72 -5.43
N SER A 130 2.29 -8.61 -6.34
CA SER A 130 2.49 -7.97 -7.66
C SER A 130 2.85 -6.49 -7.51
N PHE A 131 2.19 -5.77 -6.62
CA PHE A 131 2.52 -4.39 -6.31
C PHE A 131 3.96 -4.25 -5.79
N LEU A 132 4.36 -5.09 -4.83
CA LEU A 132 5.70 -5.03 -4.25
C LEU A 132 6.78 -5.39 -5.26
N LYS A 133 6.52 -6.37 -6.15
CA LYS A 133 7.44 -6.72 -7.24
C LYS A 133 7.71 -5.52 -8.16
N GLU A 134 6.67 -4.74 -8.49
CA GLU A 134 6.84 -3.49 -9.25
C GLU A 134 7.60 -2.45 -8.43
N SER A 135 7.22 -2.24 -7.17
CA SER A 135 7.75 -1.20 -6.28
C SER A 135 9.25 -1.36 -5.99
N ILE A 136 9.77 -2.58 -5.90
CA ILE A 136 11.20 -2.84 -5.65
C ILE A 136 12.07 -2.85 -6.93
N SER A 137 11.50 -2.56 -8.10
CA SER A 137 12.27 -2.46 -9.34
C SER A 137 13.34 -1.35 -9.25
N LYS A 138 14.42 -1.48 -10.04
CA LYS A 138 15.60 -0.60 -9.96
C LYS A 138 15.32 0.89 -10.15
N GLU A 139 14.23 1.22 -10.84
CA GLU A 139 13.86 2.61 -11.16
C GLU A 139 12.99 3.27 -10.08
N ARG A 140 12.60 2.53 -9.05
CA ARG A 140 11.66 3.00 -8.03
C ARG A 140 12.34 3.12 -6.66
N ARG A 141 11.78 3.97 -5.81
CA ARG A 141 12.28 4.16 -4.43
C ARG A 141 11.93 3.01 -3.49
N GLY A 142 11.09 2.08 -3.93
CA GLY A 142 10.60 0.98 -3.14
C GLY A 142 9.41 1.34 -2.25
N PRO A 143 8.85 0.34 -1.54
CA PRO A 143 7.73 0.56 -0.65
C PRO A 143 8.14 1.34 0.59
N MET A 144 7.15 2.00 1.21
CA MET A 144 7.32 2.65 2.50
C MET A 144 7.73 1.60 3.55
N PRO A 145 8.74 1.87 4.38
CA PRO A 145 9.20 0.93 5.39
C PRO A 145 8.19 0.79 6.55
N LEU A 146 8.27 -0.35 7.23
CA LEU A 146 7.52 -0.55 8.47
C LEU A 146 8.01 0.39 9.57
N VAL A 147 7.13 0.76 10.47
CA VAL A 147 7.53 1.44 11.71
C VAL A 147 8.43 0.51 12.53
N ASN A 148 9.55 1.03 12.99
CA ASN A 148 10.38 0.33 13.96
C ASN A 148 9.66 0.41 15.33
N ILE A 149 9.31 -0.73 15.89
CA ILE A 149 8.75 -0.87 17.24
C ILE A 149 9.91 -1.13 18.20
#